data_66af4cc38f4ab1c09770b26d006e6a4f
#
_entry.id   66af4cc38f4ab1c09770b26d006e6a4f
#
_cell.length_a   1.000
_cell.length_b   1.000
_cell.length_c   1.000
_cell.angle_alpha   90.00
_cell.angle_beta   90.00
_cell.angle_gamma   90.00
#
_symmetry.space_group_name_H-M   'P 1'
#
loop_
_entity.id
_entity.type
_entity.pdbx_description
1 polymer ?
#
loop_
_entity_poly.entity_id
_entity_poly.type
_entity_poly.pdbx_seq_one_letter_code
_entity_poly.pdbx_strand_id
1 'polypeptide(L)' 'MEKTMKIEGMMCGHCEARVKKCLEELDGVNEAVVSHESGTATVKLSADVSDEALKEAVEAQGYKVIG' A
#
# COMPACT_ATOMS: atom_id res chain seq x y z
N MET A 1 7.76 -7.72 -10.37
CA MET A 1 8.28 -7.46 -9.01
C MET A 1 7.12 -7.21 -8.05
N GLU A 2 7.26 -7.71 -6.84
CA GLU A 2 6.26 -7.51 -5.79
C GLU A 2 6.92 -7.03 -4.52
N LYS A 3 6.23 -6.17 -3.80
CA LYS A 3 6.69 -5.70 -2.49
C LYS A 3 5.52 -5.78 -1.51
N THR A 4 5.81 -6.23 -0.30
CA THR A 4 4.80 -6.34 0.75
C THR A 4 5.16 -5.41 1.90
N MET A 5 4.16 -4.67 2.38
CA MET A 5 4.33 -3.74 3.50
C MET A 5 3.35 -4.10 4.61
N LYS A 6 3.77 -3.85 5.85
CA LYS A 6 2.85 -3.93 6.99
C LYS A 6 2.37 -2.52 7.30
N ILE A 7 1.07 -2.37 7.40
CA ILE A 7 0.43 -1.07 7.62
C ILE A 7 -0.38 -1.10 8.89
N GLU A 8 -0.15 -0.13 9.73
CA GLU A 8 -0.89 0.03 10.98
C GLU A 8 -2.00 1.06 10.79
N GLY A 9 -3.17 0.79 11.35
CA GLY A 9 -4.29 1.70 11.30
C GLY A 9 -5.39 1.33 10.34
N MET A 10 -5.20 0.30 9.52
CA MET A 10 -6.26 -0.19 8.66
C MET A 10 -7.19 -1.08 9.48
N MET A 11 -8.39 -0.58 9.77
CA MET A 11 -9.31 -1.24 10.67
C MET A 11 -10.53 -1.84 9.99
N CYS A 12 -10.75 -1.54 8.71
CA CYS A 12 -11.91 -2.02 7.99
C CYS A 12 -11.66 -2.01 6.48
N GLY A 13 -12.59 -2.60 5.73
CA GLY A 13 -12.49 -2.64 4.28
C GLY A 13 -12.45 -1.28 3.61
N HIS A 14 -12.99 -0.27 4.25
CA HIS A 14 -12.96 1.09 3.74
C HIS A 14 -11.54 1.62 3.67
N CYS A 15 -10.77 1.38 4.74
CA CYS A 15 -9.37 1.77 4.79
C CYS A 15 -8.56 0.98 3.77
N GLU A 16 -8.88 -0.31 3.65
CA GLU A 16 -8.25 -1.19 2.66
C GLU A 16 -8.42 -0.65 1.24
N ALA A 17 -9.64 -0.27 0.88
CA ALA A 17 -9.92 0.26 -0.45
C ALA A 17 -9.19 1.58 -0.70
N ARG A 18 -9.10 2.42 0.32
CA ARG A 18 -8.42 3.71 0.22
C ARG A 18 -6.92 3.52 -0.02
N VAL A 19 -6.30 2.63 0.72
CA VAL A 19 -4.87 2.34 0.57
C VAL A 19 -4.62 1.72 -0.81
N LYS A 20 -5.45 0.79 -1.22
CA LYS A 20 -5.32 0.15 -2.52
C LYS A 20 -5.37 1.19 -3.65
N LYS A 21 -6.35 2.07 -3.60
CA LYS A 21 -6.49 3.10 -4.62
C LYS A 21 -5.27 4.01 -4.66
N CYS A 22 -4.80 4.42 -3.48
CA CYS A 22 -3.65 5.29 -3.37
C CYS A 22 -2.40 4.66 -3.99
N LEU A 23 -2.17 3.38 -3.70
CA LEU A 23 -1.02 2.68 -4.23
C LEU A 23 -1.12 2.48 -5.75
N GLU A 24 -2.31 2.16 -6.24
CA GLU A 24 -2.51 1.93 -7.67
C GLU A 24 -2.39 3.21 -8.49
N GLU A 25 -2.51 4.36 -7.88
CA GLU A 25 -2.32 5.65 -8.55
C GLU A 25 -0.85 5.99 -8.78
N LEU A 26 0.06 5.28 -8.13
CA LEU A 26 1.49 5.53 -8.30
C LEU A 26 1.99 4.99 -9.64
N ASP A 27 2.87 5.76 -10.29
CA ASP A 27 3.50 5.31 -11.51
C ASP A 27 4.41 4.12 -11.20
N GLY A 28 4.28 3.06 -11.98
CA GLY A 28 5.06 1.85 -11.78
C GLY A 28 4.35 0.77 -10.96
N VAL A 29 3.23 1.11 -10.33
CA VAL A 29 2.42 0.12 -9.61
C VAL A 29 1.38 -0.43 -10.57
N ASN A 30 1.44 -1.73 -10.82
CA ASN A 30 0.50 -2.41 -11.71
C ASN A 30 -0.78 -2.80 -10.97
N GLU A 31 -0.63 -3.32 -9.77
CA GLU A 31 -1.76 -3.75 -8.95
C GLU A 31 -1.37 -3.69 -7.48
N ALA A 32 -2.33 -3.41 -6.63
CA ALA A 32 -2.14 -3.46 -5.19
C ALA A 32 -3.18 -4.37 -4.57
N VAL A 33 -2.74 -5.29 -3.73
CA VAL A 33 -3.61 -6.18 -2.96
C VAL A 33 -3.43 -5.82 -1.49
N VAL A 34 -4.48 -5.32 -0.88
CA VAL A 34 -4.44 -4.82 0.49
C VAL A 34 -5.37 -5.66 1.35
N SER A 35 -4.92 -6.06 2.53
CA SER A 35 -5.71 -6.82 3.48
C SER A 35 -5.70 -6.11 4.83
N HIS A 36 -6.87 -5.67 5.27
CA HIS A 36 -7.01 -5.03 6.59
C HIS A 36 -6.96 -6.05 7.72
N GLU A 37 -7.30 -7.29 7.44
CA GLU A 37 -7.27 -8.35 8.46
C GLU A 37 -5.84 -8.67 8.88
N SER A 38 -4.94 -8.74 7.94
CA SER A 38 -3.53 -9.01 8.23
C SER A 38 -2.71 -7.72 8.37
N GLY A 39 -3.30 -6.58 8.02
CA GLY A 39 -2.62 -5.30 8.07
C GLY A 39 -1.49 -5.19 7.05
N THR A 40 -1.62 -5.84 5.91
CA THR A 40 -0.57 -5.85 4.89
C THR A 40 -1.07 -5.33 3.56
N ALA A 41 -0.13 -4.82 2.78
CA ALA A 41 -0.38 -4.41 1.40
C ALA A 41 0.73 -4.98 0.52
N THR A 42 0.34 -5.70 -0.52
CA THR A 42 1.26 -6.25 -1.50
C THR A 42 1.05 -5.50 -2.80
N VAL A 43 2.12 -4.90 -3.32
CA VAL A 43 2.06 -4.18 -4.58
C VAL A 43 2.80 -4.95 -5.65
N LYS A 44 2.18 -5.06 -6.82
CA LYS A 44 2.81 -5.63 -8.00
C LYS A 44 3.32 -4.48 -8.85
N LEU A 45 4.60 -4.50 -9.13
CA LEU A 45 5.26 -3.39 -9.82
C LEU A 45 5.56 -3.75 -11.27
N SER A 46 5.29 -2.82 -12.17
CA SER A 46 5.67 -2.93 -13.57
C SER A 46 6.97 -2.17 -13.83
N ALA A 47 7.40 -1.35 -12.89
CA ALA A 47 8.64 -0.59 -12.95
C ALA A 47 9.24 -0.54 -11.55
N ASP A 48 10.48 -0.10 -11.45
CA ASP A 48 11.16 -0.01 -10.17
C ASP A 48 10.63 1.17 -9.37
N VAL A 49 9.93 0.88 -8.27
CA VAL A 49 9.36 1.89 -7.37
C VAL A 49 10.00 1.70 -6.01
N SER A 50 10.51 2.77 -5.42
CA SER A 50 11.18 2.68 -4.13
C SER A 50 10.18 2.42 -2.99
N ASP A 51 10.66 1.77 -1.93
CA ASP A 51 9.83 1.52 -0.76
C ASP A 51 9.38 2.83 -0.12
N GLU A 52 10.22 3.86 -0.19
CA GLU A 52 9.89 5.17 0.36
C GLU A 52 8.69 5.79 -0.34
N ALA A 53 8.61 5.65 -1.67
CA ALA A 53 7.49 6.17 -2.43
C ALA A 53 6.18 5.49 -2.02
N LEU A 54 6.22 4.18 -1.83
CA LEU A 54 5.06 3.41 -1.39
C LEU A 54 4.66 3.81 0.02
N LYS A 55 5.65 3.94 0.90
CA LYS A 55 5.41 4.33 2.28
C LYS A 55 4.79 5.72 2.37
N GLU A 56 5.32 6.68 1.63
CA GLU A 56 4.80 8.05 1.64
C GLU A 56 3.35 8.10 1.15
N ALA A 57 3.02 7.31 0.12
CA ALA A 57 1.67 7.27 -0.40
C ALA A 57 0.69 6.77 0.65
N VAL A 58 1.07 5.73 1.38
CA VAL A 58 0.22 5.18 2.45
C VAL A 58 0.11 6.16 3.62
N GLU A 59 1.22 6.75 4.01
CA GLU A 59 1.22 7.68 5.16
C GLU A 59 0.45 8.96 4.86
N ALA A 60 0.39 9.36 3.59
CA ALA A 60 -0.41 10.51 3.19
C ALA A 60 -1.90 10.28 3.43
N GLN A 61 -2.34 9.03 3.54
CA GLN A 61 -3.72 8.69 3.84
C GLN A 61 -4.00 8.62 5.35
N GLY A 62 -2.99 8.84 6.17
CA GLY A 62 -3.14 8.81 7.62
C GLY A 62 -2.82 7.47 8.27
N TYR A 63 -2.23 6.55 7.53
CA TYR A 63 -1.81 5.25 8.06
C TYR A 63 -0.31 5.23 8.28
N LYS A 64 0.16 4.23 9.02
CA LYS A 64 1.57 4.11 9.33
C LYS A 64 2.12 2.80 8.76
N VAL A 65 3.24 2.90 8.08
CA VAL A 65 3.93 1.72 7.54
C VAL A 65 4.98 1.28 8.58
N ILE A 66 4.89 0.03 9.01
CA ILE A 66 5.73 -0.50 10.09
C ILE A 66 6.65 -1.64 9.64
N GLY A 67 6.61 -1.97 8.37
CA GLY A 67 7.51 -3.03 7.89
C GLY A 67 7.50 -3.26 6.42
#